data_940c9486833728302e197c8649bf0237
#
_entry.id   940c9486833728302e197c8649bf0237
#
_cell.length_a   1.000
_cell.length_b   1.000
_cell.length_c   1.000
_cell.angle_alpha   90.00
_cell.angle_beta   90.00
_cell.angle_gamma   90.00
#
_symmetry.space_group_name_H-M   'P 1'
#
loop_
_entity.id
_entity.type
_entity.pdbx_description
1 polymer ?
#
loop_
_entity_poly.entity_id
_entity_poly.type
_entity_poly.pdbx_seq_one_letter_code
_entity_poly.pdbx_strand_id
1 'polypeptide(L)'
;MFQNVIVRRPCKALIDGITSNPQLGKPDYEKACKQHDTYIAALKECGVQVTVLEADERYPDSCFVEDPAVITRKCAIITNPGAPSRNGEKDEIIGVVRKFFPEDKIEYIKAPGTLEGGDVMMVGDHFYVGRSARTNEEGIRQFIAILEKHGLSGSEVTLEEVLHLKTGVNYLENGNMLVSGEFVTKPEFAKYNRVEIPAEEAYAANCIWVNGTVIVPEGYPAVEKAVRDLGYKVLLVDTSEYRKVDGGLSCLSLRF
;
A
#
# COMPACT_ATOMS: atom_id res chain seq x y z
N MET A 1 -2.24 -16.39 3.54
CA MET A 1 -1.78 -16.38 2.13
C MET A 1 -2.80 -15.65 1.30
N PHE A 2 -2.35 -14.82 0.38
CA PHE A 2 -3.19 -14.10 -0.57
C PHE A 2 -3.60 -15.00 -1.73
N GLN A 3 -4.82 -14.85 -2.22
CA GLN A 3 -5.33 -15.58 -3.39
C GLN A 3 -5.55 -14.63 -4.57
N ASN A 4 -6.02 -13.43 -4.30
CA ASN A 4 -6.39 -12.45 -5.30
C ASN A 4 -5.62 -11.16 -5.13
N VAL A 5 -5.36 -10.50 -6.25
CA VAL A 5 -4.77 -9.16 -6.31
C VAL A 5 -5.52 -8.34 -7.35
N ILE A 6 -5.87 -7.12 -6.98
CA ILE A 6 -6.39 -6.13 -7.93
C ILE A 6 -5.29 -5.11 -8.18
N VAL A 7 -5.06 -4.79 -9.45
CA VAL A 7 -4.18 -3.70 -9.92
C VAL A 7 -4.92 -2.89 -10.95
N ARG A 8 -4.50 -1.64 -11.19
CA ARG A 8 -5.00 -0.80 -12.27
C ARG A 8 -3.85 -0.33 -13.16
N ARG A 9 -4.03 -0.39 -14.46
CA ARG A 9 -3.08 0.16 -15.42
C ARG A 9 -2.82 1.65 -15.16
N PRO A 10 -1.56 2.12 -15.24
CA PRO A 10 -1.29 3.55 -15.21
C PRO A 10 -1.95 4.24 -16.40
N CYS A 11 -2.46 5.44 -16.20
CA CYS A 11 -2.99 6.31 -17.25
C CYS A 11 -1.93 7.28 -17.76
N LYS A 12 -2.17 7.93 -18.89
CA LYS A 12 -1.25 8.95 -19.42
C LYS A 12 -1.15 10.17 -18.50
N ALA A 13 -2.24 10.47 -17.79
CA ALA A 13 -2.28 11.54 -16.80
C ALA A 13 -1.35 11.31 -15.60
N LEU A 14 -0.77 10.11 -15.39
CA LEU A 14 0.20 9.82 -14.33
C LEU A 14 1.35 10.83 -14.26
N ILE A 15 1.71 11.44 -15.40
CA ILE A 15 2.73 12.50 -15.46
C ILE A 15 2.40 13.74 -14.62
N ASP A 16 1.14 13.91 -14.25
CA ASP A 16 0.61 15.00 -13.44
C ASP A 16 0.10 14.50 -12.07
N GLY A 17 0.51 13.30 -11.66
CA GLY A 17 0.23 12.72 -10.35
C GLY A 17 0.80 13.57 -9.20
N ILE A 18 0.25 13.35 -8.02
CA ILE A 18 0.68 14.07 -6.81
C ILE A 18 2.13 13.68 -6.48
N THR A 19 2.96 14.68 -6.16
CA THR A 19 4.34 14.43 -5.71
C THR A 19 4.81 15.42 -4.66
N SER A 20 5.51 14.91 -3.65
CA SER A 20 6.31 15.69 -2.71
C SER A 20 7.77 15.86 -3.17
N ASN A 21 8.17 15.16 -4.26
CA ASN A 21 9.54 15.08 -4.75
C ASN A 21 9.68 15.59 -6.21
N PRO A 22 9.28 16.83 -6.53
CA PRO A 22 9.28 17.34 -7.90
C PRO A 22 10.67 17.37 -8.55
N GLN A 23 11.74 17.34 -7.75
CA GLN A 23 13.13 17.27 -8.21
C GLN A 23 13.46 15.93 -8.93
N LEU A 24 12.67 14.88 -8.74
CA LEU A 24 12.82 13.61 -9.45
C LEU A 24 12.32 13.69 -10.91
N GLY A 25 11.68 14.80 -11.28
CA GLY A 25 11.07 14.98 -12.59
C GLY A 25 9.75 14.27 -12.76
N LYS A 26 9.14 14.39 -13.95
CA LYS A 26 7.88 13.73 -14.28
C LYS A 26 8.10 12.27 -14.66
N PRO A 27 7.12 11.38 -14.40
CA PRO A 27 7.15 10.00 -14.89
C PRO A 27 7.23 9.93 -16.42
N ASP A 28 7.94 8.92 -16.91
CA ASP A 28 7.82 8.45 -18.29
C ASP A 28 6.68 7.41 -18.35
N TYR A 29 5.61 7.73 -19.03
CA TYR A 29 4.41 6.89 -19.11
C TYR A 29 4.71 5.51 -19.72
N GLU A 30 5.47 5.43 -20.81
CA GLU A 30 5.77 4.16 -21.48
C GLU A 30 6.65 3.27 -20.59
N LYS A 31 7.59 3.88 -19.86
CA LYS A 31 8.40 3.15 -18.88
C LYS A 31 7.55 2.71 -17.70
N ALA A 32 6.67 3.54 -17.18
CA ALA A 32 5.74 3.18 -16.10
C ALA A 32 4.86 1.98 -16.49
N CYS A 33 4.36 1.93 -17.73
CA CYS A 33 3.60 0.78 -18.23
C CYS A 33 4.43 -0.51 -18.21
N LYS A 34 5.69 -0.46 -18.65
CA LYS A 34 6.60 -1.62 -18.64
C LYS A 34 6.90 -2.09 -17.21
N GLN A 35 7.14 -1.15 -16.30
CA GLN A 35 7.34 -1.43 -14.87
C GLN A 35 6.10 -2.11 -14.27
N HIS A 36 4.90 -1.64 -14.63
CA HIS A 36 3.65 -2.26 -14.18
C HIS A 36 3.47 -3.68 -14.73
N ASP A 37 3.84 -3.94 -15.98
CA ASP A 37 3.81 -5.30 -16.55
C ASP A 37 4.76 -6.23 -15.80
N THR A 38 5.96 -5.77 -15.46
CA THR A 38 6.93 -6.52 -14.65
C THR A 38 6.39 -6.79 -13.24
N TYR A 39 5.74 -5.80 -12.62
CA TYR A 39 5.10 -5.96 -11.32
C TYR A 39 3.98 -7.02 -11.34
N ILE A 40 3.12 -7.00 -12.37
CA ILE A 40 2.07 -8.01 -12.57
C ILE A 40 2.69 -9.40 -12.73
N ALA A 41 3.78 -9.53 -13.50
CA ALA A 41 4.47 -10.80 -13.67
C ALA A 41 5.03 -11.34 -12.34
N ALA A 42 5.64 -10.48 -11.53
CA ALA A 42 6.14 -10.81 -10.19
C ALA A 42 5.01 -11.27 -9.25
N LEU A 43 3.86 -10.59 -9.26
CA LEU A 43 2.68 -11.01 -8.49
C LEU A 43 2.20 -12.41 -8.91
N LYS A 44 2.10 -12.67 -10.22
CA LYS A 44 1.72 -14.00 -10.73
C LYS A 44 2.71 -15.10 -10.35
N GLU A 45 4.00 -14.78 -10.31
CA GLU A 45 5.04 -15.71 -9.85
C GLU A 45 4.87 -16.05 -8.35
N CYS A 46 4.30 -15.15 -7.56
CA CYS A 46 3.93 -15.41 -6.16
C CYS A 46 2.67 -16.27 -6.01
N GLY A 47 2.06 -16.74 -7.10
CA GLY A 47 0.93 -17.67 -7.09
C GLY A 47 -0.44 -17.03 -6.84
N VAL A 48 -0.60 -15.73 -7.05
CA VAL A 48 -1.90 -15.05 -6.90
C VAL A 48 -2.61 -14.84 -8.24
N GLN A 49 -3.94 -14.76 -8.21
CA GLN A 49 -4.74 -14.36 -9.36
C GLN A 49 -4.79 -12.85 -9.45
N VAL A 50 -4.36 -12.27 -10.57
CA VAL A 50 -4.29 -10.82 -10.76
C VAL A 50 -5.45 -10.35 -11.63
N THR A 51 -6.32 -9.50 -11.07
CA THR A 51 -7.34 -8.75 -11.79
C THR A 51 -6.78 -7.39 -12.18
N VAL A 52 -6.68 -7.15 -13.48
CA VAL A 52 -6.14 -5.88 -14.02
C VAL A 52 -7.31 -5.00 -14.45
N LEU A 53 -7.41 -3.81 -13.85
CA LEU A 53 -8.37 -2.80 -14.25
C LEU A 53 -7.79 -1.91 -15.35
N GLU A 54 -8.67 -1.39 -16.20
CA GLU A 54 -8.29 -0.40 -17.21
C GLU A 54 -7.79 0.90 -16.58
N ALA A 55 -6.94 1.61 -17.29
CA ALA A 55 -6.48 2.94 -16.90
C ALA A 55 -7.66 3.92 -16.78
N ASP A 56 -7.57 4.86 -15.84
CA ASP A 56 -8.59 5.90 -15.66
C ASP A 56 -7.95 7.29 -15.77
N GLU A 57 -8.11 7.92 -16.91
CA GLU A 57 -7.51 9.23 -17.20
C GLU A 57 -8.10 10.40 -16.37
N ARG A 58 -9.21 10.17 -15.66
CA ARG A 58 -9.82 11.17 -14.77
C ARG A 58 -9.00 11.38 -13.48
N TYR A 59 -8.25 10.35 -13.08
CA TYR A 59 -7.50 10.35 -11.85
C TYR A 59 -6.04 9.97 -12.13
N PRO A 60 -5.12 10.94 -12.16
CA PRO A 60 -3.71 10.70 -12.44
C PRO A 60 -3.08 9.60 -11.57
N ASP A 61 -3.48 9.53 -10.30
CA ASP A 61 -2.95 8.60 -9.30
C ASP A 61 -3.72 7.27 -9.22
N SER A 62 -4.67 7.02 -10.13
CA SER A 62 -5.60 5.87 -10.04
C SER A 62 -4.95 4.48 -10.10
N CYS A 63 -3.70 4.38 -10.56
CA CYS A 63 -2.94 3.13 -10.50
C CYS A 63 -2.54 2.73 -9.07
N PHE A 64 -2.59 3.67 -8.12
CA PHE A 64 -2.37 3.42 -6.69
C PHE A 64 -3.67 2.96 -6.03
N VAL A 65 -4.11 1.77 -6.40
CA VAL A 65 -5.40 1.18 -5.97
C VAL A 65 -5.46 0.84 -4.49
N GLU A 66 -4.35 0.94 -3.77
CA GLU A 66 -4.31 0.66 -2.34
C GLU A 66 -5.11 1.68 -1.52
N ASP A 67 -5.12 2.96 -1.93
CA ASP A 67 -5.70 4.03 -1.12
C ASP A 67 -7.24 4.04 -1.09
N PRO A 68 -7.97 3.76 -2.18
CA PRO A 68 -9.43 3.79 -2.17
C PRO A 68 -10.10 2.60 -1.49
N ALA A 69 -9.37 1.56 -1.07
CA ALA A 69 -9.94 0.41 -0.37
C ALA A 69 -8.94 -0.33 0.52
N VAL A 70 -9.42 -0.90 1.61
CA VAL A 70 -8.68 -1.88 2.42
C VAL A 70 -9.45 -3.18 2.40
N ILE A 71 -8.78 -4.26 1.99
CA ILE A 71 -9.41 -5.59 1.94
C ILE A 71 -8.83 -6.48 3.03
N THR A 72 -9.71 -7.07 3.81
CA THR A 72 -9.38 -8.01 4.88
C THR A 72 -9.89 -9.41 4.52
N ARG A 73 -9.56 -10.41 5.31
CA ARG A 73 -10.13 -11.76 5.16
C ARG A 73 -11.62 -11.85 5.53
N LYS A 74 -12.18 -10.80 6.13
CA LYS A 74 -13.56 -10.79 6.68
C LYS A 74 -14.48 -9.85 5.95
N CYS A 75 -13.97 -8.74 5.46
CA CYS A 75 -14.73 -7.68 4.80
C CYS A 75 -13.83 -6.85 3.90
N ALA A 76 -14.44 -6.11 2.99
CA ALA A 76 -13.80 -5.04 2.23
C ALA A 76 -14.27 -3.68 2.78
N ILE A 77 -13.36 -2.74 2.93
CA ILE A 77 -13.65 -1.41 3.46
C ILE A 77 -13.31 -0.39 2.38
N ILE A 78 -14.31 0.24 1.82
CA ILE A 78 -14.14 1.37 0.89
C ILE A 78 -13.77 2.58 1.73
N THR A 79 -12.63 3.17 1.41
CA THR A 79 -12.11 4.31 2.16
C THR A 79 -12.78 5.62 1.73
N ASN A 80 -12.42 6.69 2.39
CA ASN A 80 -12.71 8.04 1.97
C ASN A 80 -11.38 8.81 1.87
N PRO A 81 -10.69 8.77 0.71
CA PRO A 81 -9.38 9.38 0.55
C PRO A 81 -9.34 10.84 0.95
N GLY A 82 -8.29 11.23 1.69
CA GLY A 82 -8.10 12.58 2.20
C GLY A 82 -7.64 13.56 1.11
N ALA A 83 -7.02 13.07 0.03
CA ALA A 83 -6.67 13.89 -1.12
C ALA A 83 -7.92 14.21 -1.95
N PRO A 84 -8.32 15.49 -2.11
CA PRO A 84 -9.55 15.84 -2.84
C PRO A 84 -9.54 15.37 -4.29
N SER A 85 -8.39 15.42 -4.98
CA SER A 85 -8.24 14.97 -6.37
C SER A 85 -8.40 13.45 -6.53
N ARG A 86 -8.24 12.67 -5.47
CA ARG A 86 -8.35 11.21 -5.45
C ARG A 86 -9.66 10.69 -4.87
N ASN A 87 -10.46 11.57 -4.26
CA ASN A 87 -11.63 11.13 -3.49
C ASN A 87 -12.66 10.34 -4.33
N GLY A 88 -12.81 10.63 -5.63
CA GLY A 88 -13.69 9.90 -6.54
C GLY A 88 -13.18 8.50 -6.95
N GLU A 89 -11.92 8.16 -6.72
CA GLU A 89 -11.37 6.83 -7.04
C GLU A 89 -12.09 5.71 -6.27
N LYS A 90 -12.64 6.00 -5.09
CA LYS A 90 -13.42 5.05 -4.28
C LYS A 90 -14.66 4.53 -4.99
N ASP A 91 -15.29 5.36 -5.83
CA ASP A 91 -16.49 4.99 -6.58
C ASP A 91 -16.13 4.04 -7.74
N GLU A 92 -14.91 4.14 -8.24
CA GLU A 92 -14.41 3.30 -9.33
C GLU A 92 -13.90 1.93 -8.86
N ILE A 93 -13.44 1.81 -7.61
CA ILE A 93 -12.94 0.54 -7.07
C ILE A 93 -14.07 -0.39 -6.61
N ILE A 94 -15.21 0.17 -6.19
CA ILE A 94 -16.31 -0.60 -5.61
C ILE A 94 -16.87 -1.65 -6.58
N GLY A 95 -16.91 -1.34 -7.89
CA GLY A 95 -17.41 -2.25 -8.91
C GLY A 95 -16.63 -3.55 -9.02
N VAL A 96 -15.31 -3.51 -8.80
CA VAL A 96 -14.48 -4.72 -8.79
C VAL A 96 -14.54 -5.41 -7.42
N VAL A 97 -14.61 -4.67 -6.33
CA VAL A 97 -14.72 -5.24 -4.97
C VAL A 97 -15.97 -6.11 -4.84
N ARG A 98 -17.10 -5.69 -5.42
CA ARG A 98 -18.36 -6.44 -5.46
C ARG A 98 -18.28 -7.80 -6.18
N LYS A 99 -17.25 -8.04 -6.98
CA LYS A 99 -17.03 -9.36 -7.60
C LYS A 99 -16.47 -10.38 -6.62
N PHE A 100 -15.89 -9.91 -5.51
CA PHE A 100 -15.21 -10.75 -4.51
C PHE A 100 -15.94 -10.78 -3.17
N PHE A 101 -16.69 -9.73 -2.85
CA PHE A 101 -17.37 -9.58 -1.57
C PHE A 101 -18.87 -9.32 -1.78
N PRO A 102 -19.75 -10.03 -1.05
CA PRO A 102 -21.18 -9.71 -1.03
C PRO A 102 -21.42 -8.37 -0.32
N GLU A 103 -22.52 -7.70 -0.62
CA GLU A 103 -22.80 -6.33 -0.17
C GLU A 103 -22.78 -6.19 1.37
N ASP A 104 -23.21 -7.21 2.10
CA ASP A 104 -23.20 -7.24 3.58
C ASP A 104 -21.78 -7.35 4.19
N LYS A 105 -20.77 -7.55 3.35
CA LYS A 105 -19.33 -7.56 3.70
C LYS A 105 -18.58 -6.37 3.17
N ILE A 106 -19.27 -5.40 2.58
CA ILE A 106 -18.65 -4.16 2.10
C ILE A 106 -19.01 -3.03 3.06
N GLU A 107 -18.00 -2.44 3.67
CA GLU A 107 -18.10 -1.35 4.64
C GLU A 107 -17.55 -0.06 4.04
N TYR A 108 -17.85 1.08 4.66
CA TYR A 108 -17.52 2.39 4.12
C TYR A 108 -17.01 3.34 5.21
N ILE A 109 -15.91 4.03 4.95
CA ILE A 109 -15.51 5.21 5.72
C ILE A 109 -16.30 6.40 5.18
N LYS A 110 -16.97 7.13 6.07
CA LYS A 110 -17.87 8.24 5.73
C LYS A 110 -17.32 9.56 6.22
N ALA A 111 -17.58 10.63 5.49
CA ALA A 111 -17.28 11.98 5.93
C ALA A 111 -17.91 12.26 7.33
N PRO A 112 -17.25 13.02 8.20
CA PRO A 112 -16.00 13.76 7.99
C PRO A 112 -14.72 12.92 8.13
N GLY A 113 -14.83 11.59 8.36
CA GLY A 113 -13.69 10.69 8.41
C GLY A 113 -13.00 10.61 7.06
N THR A 114 -11.66 10.71 7.05
CA THR A 114 -10.82 10.42 5.90
C THR A 114 -9.86 9.29 6.22
N LEU A 115 -9.59 8.43 5.26
CA LEU A 115 -8.65 7.32 5.38
C LEU A 115 -8.13 6.94 4.00
N GLU A 116 -6.82 6.76 3.88
CA GLU A 116 -6.15 6.18 2.71
C GLU A 116 -5.50 4.84 3.10
N GLY A 117 -5.61 3.83 2.23
CA GLY A 117 -5.10 2.49 2.51
C GLY A 117 -3.58 2.43 2.68
N GLY A 118 -2.84 3.42 2.15
CA GLY A 118 -1.40 3.60 2.40
C GLY A 118 -1.05 3.78 3.88
N ASP A 119 -2.00 4.26 4.69
CA ASP A 119 -1.87 4.38 6.14
C ASP A 119 -2.26 3.11 6.91
N VAL A 120 -2.69 2.06 6.23
CA VAL A 120 -3.16 0.83 6.90
C VAL A 120 -2.19 -0.31 6.65
N MET A 121 -1.59 -0.83 7.71
CA MET A 121 -0.69 -1.99 7.68
C MET A 121 -1.31 -3.17 8.44
N MET A 122 -1.53 -4.27 7.73
CA MET A 122 -2.08 -5.51 8.30
C MET A 122 -0.96 -6.37 8.92
N VAL A 123 -1.20 -6.84 10.14
CA VAL A 123 -0.35 -7.81 10.83
C VAL A 123 -1.23 -8.91 11.42
N GLY A 124 -1.47 -9.96 10.67
CA GLY A 124 -2.43 -10.99 11.02
C GLY A 124 -3.87 -10.44 11.07
N ASP A 125 -4.50 -10.49 12.24
CA ASP A 125 -5.85 -9.95 12.49
C ASP A 125 -5.84 -8.56 13.17
N HIS A 126 -4.65 -7.96 13.31
CA HIS A 126 -4.49 -6.61 13.83
C HIS A 126 -4.02 -5.65 12.73
N PHE A 127 -4.56 -4.43 12.75
CA PHE A 127 -4.24 -3.39 11.77
C PHE A 127 -3.67 -2.15 12.46
N TYR A 128 -2.48 -1.74 12.05
CA TYR A 128 -1.91 -0.45 12.42
C TYR A 128 -2.38 0.61 11.46
N VAL A 129 -2.85 1.74 11.97
CA VAL A 129 -3.41 2.83 11.16
C VAL A 129 -2.66 4.12 11.44
N GLY A 130 -1.98 4.65 10.45
CA GLY A 130 -1.26 5.91 10.53
C GLY A 130 -2.21 7.10 10.60
N ARG A 131 -2.01 8.00 11.57
CA ARG A 131 -2.63 9.33 11.55
C ARG A 131 -1.75 10.27 10.76
N SER A 132 -2.21 10.68 9.59
CA SER A 132 -1.46 11.50 8.62
C SER A 132 -2.28 12.70 8.14
N ALA A 133 -1.73 13.47 7.21
CA ALA A 133 -2.48 14.51 6.52
C ALA A 133 -3.63 13.94 5.65
N ARG A 134 -3.60 12.66 5.35
CA ARG A 134 -4.59 11.94 4.50
C ARG A 134 -5.61 11.15 5.31
N THR A 135 -5.24 10.74 6.51
CA THR A 135 -6.05 9.90 7.40
C THR A 135 -6.24 10.61 8.73
N ASN A 136 -7.47 11.01 9.02
CA ASN A 136 -7.79 11.75 10.24
C ASN A 136 -8.32 10.84 11.37
N GLU A 137 -8.40 11.38 12.57
CA GLU A 137 -8.87 10.69 13.78
C GLU A 137 -10.25 10.03 13.58
N GLU A 138 -11.18 10.74 12.95
CA GLU A 138 -12.52 10.19 12.70
C GLU A 138 -12.51 9.01 11.73
N GLY A 139 -11.67 9.06 10.68
CA GLY A 139 -11.47 7.94 9.76
C GLY A 139 -10.90 6.72 10.47
N ILE A 140 -9.90 6.92 11.34
CA ILE A 140 -9.30 5.86 12.16
C ILE A 140 -10.34 5.25 13.09
N ARG A 141 -11.12 6.07 13.79
CA ARG A 141 -12.18 5.61 14.70
C ARG A 141 -13.20 4.75 13.98
N GLN A 142 -13.69 5.18 12.82
CA GLN A 142 -14.61 4.41 12.00
C GLN A 142 -13.99 3.09 11.54
N PHE A 143 -12.74 3.13 11.07
CA PHE A 143 -12.04 1.94 10.60
C PHE A 143 -11.89 0.90 11.70
N ILE A 144 -11.45 1.30 12.90
CA ILE A 144 -11.31 0.39 14.04
C ILE A 144 -12.67 -0.20 14.44
N ALA A 145 -13.73 0.60 14.48
CA ALA A 145 -15.08 0.11 14.78
C ALA A 145 -15.57 -0.92 13.74
N ILE A 146 -15.26 -0.73 12.46
CA ILE A 146 -15.56 -1.70 11.41
C ILE A 146 -14.74 -2.99 11.64
N LEU A 147 -13.46 -2.89 11.94
CA LEU A 147 -12.62 -4.06 12.22
C LEU A 147 -13.19 -4.88 13.39
N GLU A 148 -13.55 -4.24 14.49
CA GLU A 148 -14.14 -4.88 15.68
C GLU A 148 -15.46 -5.57 15.36
N LYS A 149 -16.34 -4.94 14.58
CA LYS A 149 -17.60 -5.53 14.07
C LYS A 149 -17.36 -6.87 13.36
N HIS A 150 -16.23 -6.99 12.67
CA HIS A 150 -15.85 -8.20 11.94
C HIS A 150 -14.88 -9.12 12.71
N GLY A 151 -14.66 -8.89 14.02
CA GLY A 151 -13.79 -9.72 14.86
C GLY A 151 -12.30 -9.56 14.53
N LEU A 152 -11.92 -8.37 14.08
CA LEU A 152 -10.55 -7.91 13.86
C LEU A 152 -10.22 -6.80 14.86
N SER A 153 -8.98 -6.34 14.89
CA SER A 153 -8.57 -5.24 15.77
C SER A 153 -7.71 -4.22 15.04
N GLY A 154 -7.62 -3.01 15.59
CA GLY A 154 -6.77 -1.97 15.06
C GLY A 154 -6.24 -1.04 16.14
N SER A 155 -5.13 -0.39 15.86
CA SER A 155 -4.56 0.67 16.69
C SER A 155 -3.97 1.79 15.84
N GLU A 156 -4.04 2.99 16.40
CA GLU A 156 -3.47 4.18 15.77
C GLU A 156 -1.95 4.23 15.95
N VAL A 157 -1.26 4.78 14.94
CA VAL A 157 0.14 5.17 14.98
C VAL A 157 0.24 6.63 14.52
N THR A 158 0.77 7.50 15.36
CA THR A 158 0.98 8.90 14.99
C THR A 158 2.16 9.02 14.03
N LEU A 159 1.98 9.73 12.91
CA LEU A 159 3.03 10.03 11.93
C LEU A 159 3.46 11.50 12.08
N GLU A 160 4.75 11.77 11.94
CA GLU A 160 5.34 13.10 12.10
C GLU A 160 6.02 13.60 10.82
N GLU A 161 6.62 12.69 10.03
CA GLU A 161 7.52 13.06 8.93
C GLU A 161 7.09 12.51 7.56
N VAL A 162 6.34 11.42 7.52
CA VAL A 162 6.03 10.70 6.26
C VAL A 162 4.61 10.93 5.77
N LEU A 163 4.42 10.74 4.47
CA LEU A 163 3.10 10.88 3.83
C LEU A 163 2.10 9.82 4.31
N HIS A 164 2.53 8.55 4.35
CA HIS A 164 1.75 7.39 4.77
C HIS A 164 2.55 6.46 5.67
N LEU A 165 1.87 5.70 6.51
CA LEU A 165 2.50 4.69 7.38
C LEU A 165 3.42 3.74 6.58
N LYS A 166 2.94 3.17 5.47
CA LYS A 166 3.71 2.19 4.69
C LYS A 166 4.83 2.80 3.84
N THR A 167 5.03 4.12 3.88
CA THR A 167 6.23 4.74 3.30
C THR A 167 7.49 4.30 4.03
N GLY A 168 7.44 4.16 5.36
CA GLY A 168 8.65 3.89 6.15
C GLY A 168 8.59 2.62 7.01
N VAL A 169 7.46 1.88 7.02
CA VAL A 169 7.34 0.62 7.75
C VAL A 169 6.50 -0.39 6.98
N ASN A 170 7.00 -1.62 6.86
CA ASN A 170 6.25 -2.71 6.25
C ASN A 170 6.49 -4.04 6.97
N TYR A 171 5.40 -4.78 7.20
CA TYR A 171 5.45 -6.11 7.82
C TYR A 171 5.67 -7.19 6.77
N LEU A 172 6.65 -8.06 7.02
CA LEU A 172 7.07 -9.13 6.10
C LEU A 172 6.61 -10.52 6.52
N GLU A 173 5.66 -10.61 7.45
CA GLU A 173 5.27 -11.85 8.12
C GLU A 173 6.36 -12.45 9.04
N ASN A 174 6.02 -13.52 9.76
CA ASN A 174 6.93 -14.21 10.71
C ASN A 174 7.57 -13.29 11.76
N GLY A 175 6.89 -12.20 12.14
CA GLY A 175 7.39 -11.24 13.12
C GLY A 175 8.46 -10.28 12.62
N ASN A 176 8.79 -10.31 11.32
CA ASN A 176 9.79 -9.42 10.72
C ASN A 176 9.14 -8.15 10.15
N MET A 177 9.81 -7.03 10.32
CA MET A 177 9.32 -5.72 9.90
C MET A 177 10.50 -4.88 9.40
N LEU A 178 10.39 -4.31 8.21
CA LEU A 178 11.31 -3.26 7.76
C LEU A 178 10.87 -1.92 8.34
N VAL A 179 11.82 -1.17 8.86
CA VAL A 179 11.58 0.15 9.46
C VAL A 179 12.64 1.15 9.00
N SER A 180 12.21 2.38 8.75
CA SER A 180 13.10 3.51 8.44
C SER A 180 12.61 4.79 9.12
N GLY A 181 13.50 5.78 9.25
CA GLY A 181 13.15 7.09 9.79
C GLY A 181 12.50 7.00 11.18
N GLU A 182 11.39 7.71 11.36
CA GLU A 182 10.67 7.78 12.64
C GLU A 182 10.21 6.43 13.19
N PHE A 183 10.05 5.40 12.35
CA PHE A 183 9.53 4.09 12.74
C PHE A 183 10.56 3.20 13.47
N VAL A 184 11.83 3.53 13.40
CA VAL A 184 12.91 2.78 14.08
C VAL A 184 12.69 2.74 15.60
N THR A 185 12.15 3.81 16.18
CA THR A 185 11.98 3.95 17.63
C THR A 185 10.52 3.87 18.10
N LYS A 186 9.55 3.74 17.20
CA LYS A 186 8.12 3.67 17.57
C LYS A 186 7.84 2.49 18.51
N PRO A 187 7.28 2.75 19.70
CA PRO A 187 7.03 1.71 20.69
C PRO A 187 6.01 0.66 20.23
N GLU A 188 5.08 1.03 19.33
CA GLU A 188 4.07 0.14 18.76
C GLU A 188 4.70 -1.06 18.04
N PHE A 189 5.91 -0.90 17.52
CA PHE A 189 6.64 -1.90 16.76
C PHE A 189 7.73 -2.62 17.56
N ALA A 190 7.90 -2.30 18.85
CA ALA A 190 8.97 -2.84 19.68
C ALA A 190 8.94 -4.37 19.84
N LYS A 191 7.77 -5.00 19.70
CA LYS A 191 7.58 -6.44 19.80
C LYS A 191 8.01 -7.23 18.56
N TYR A 192 8.30 -6.56 17.44
CA TYR A 192 8.70 -7.20 16.19
C TYR A 192 10.22 -7.20 16.02
N ASN A 193 10.72 -8.11 15.19
CA ASN A 193 12.08 -8.07 14.70
C ASN A 193 12.18 -6.94 13.66
N ARG A 194 12.63 -5.78 14.12
CA ARG A 194 12.77 -4.58 13.31
C ARG A 194 14.10 -4.61 12.58
N VAL A 195 14.04 -4.63 11.24
CA VAL A 195 15.20 -4.49 10.38
C VAL A 195 15.27 -3.04 9.93
N GLU A 196 16.23 -2.33 10.47
CA GLU A 196 16.44 -0.91 10.16
C GLU A 196 17.03 -0.75 8.76
N ILE A 197 16.40 0.09 7.95
CA ILE A 197 16.82 0.39 6.59
C ILE A 197 17.63 1.68 6.58
N PRO A 198 18.81 1.70 5.90
CA PRO A 198 19.60 2.91 5.74
C PRO A 198 18.78 4.05 5.12
N ALA A 199 19.02 5.28 5.57
CA ALA A 199 18.25 6.45 5.13
C ALA A 199 18.27 6.66 3.62
N GLU A 200 19.41 6.36 2.97
CA GLU A 200 19.57 6.44 1.50
C GLU A 200 18.73 5.40 0.74
N GLU A 201 18.34 4.31 1.39
CA GLU A 201 17.48 3.26 0.84
C GLU A 201 16.06 3.27 1.43
N ALA A 202 15.68 4.29 2.20
CA ALA A 202 14.40 4.37 2.91
C ALA A 202 13.17 4.15 2.01
N TYR A 203 13.21 4.55 0.74
CA TYR A 203 12.16 4.29 -0.23
C TYR A 203 11.81 2.79 -0.34
N ALA A 204 12.81 1.91 -0.24
CA ALA A 204 12.62 0.47 -0.37
C ALA A 204 12.09 -0.20 0.92
N ALA A 205 11.88 0.56 2.01
CA ALA A 205 11.07 0.08 3.11
C ALA A 205 9.64 -0.26 2.63
N ASN A 206 9.16 0.42 1.57
CA ASN A 206 7.91 0.08 0.89
C ASN A 206 8.11 -1.11 -0.07
N CYS A 207 8.27 -2.30 0.47
CA CYS A 207 8.22 -3.57 -0.23
C CYS A 207 6.95 -4.32 0.16
N ILE A 208 6.65 -5.44 -0.51
CA ILE A 208 5.47 -6.25 -0.20
C ILE A 208 5.82 -7.72 -0.04
N TRP A 209 5.27 -8.34 1.02
CA TRP A 209 5.27 -9.79 1.16
C TRP A 209 4.07 -10.39 0.44
N VAL A 210 4.30 -11.41 -0.38
CA VAL A 210 3.25 -12.18 -1.07
C VAL A 210 3.62 -13.66 -1.03
N ASN A 211 2.89 -14.44 -0.25
CA ASN A 211 2.96 -15.91 -0.23
C ASN A 211 4.39 -16.48 -0.08
N GLY A 212 5.19 -15.93 0.84
CA GLY A 212 6.56 -16.39 1.11
C GLY A 212 7.64 -15.70 0.29
N THR A 213 7.26 -14.86 -0.66
CA THR A 213 8.16 -14.04 -1.46
C THR A 213 8.03 -12.57 -1.05
N VAL A 214 9.13 -11.83 -1.00
CA VAL A 214 9.11 -10.37 -0.85
C VAL A 214 9.47 -9.73 -2.18
N ILE A 215 8.60 -8.88 -2.69
CA ILE A 215 8.89 -8.05 -3.86
C ILE A 215 9.52 -6.75 -3.33
N VAL A 216 10.73 -6.45 -3.80
CA VAL A 216 11.56 -5.32 -3.37
C VAL A 216 11.80 -4.39 -4.56
N PRO A 217 11.78 -3.07 -4.39
CA PRO A 217 12.17 -2.15 -5.45
C PRO A 217 13.61 -2.44 -5.91
N GLU A 218 13.84 -2.43 -7.22
CA GLU A 218 15.18 -2.61 -7.79
C GLU A 218 16.07 -1.40 -7.50
N GLY A 219 17.37 -1.66 -7.26
CA GLY A 219 18.37 -0.61 -7.01
C GLY A 219 18.65 -0.31 -5.54
N TYR A 220 18.17 -1.16 -4.61
CA TYR A 220 18.33 -0.99 -3.16
C TYR A 220 19.01 -2.21 -2.53
N PRO A 221 20.34 -2.36 -2.69
CA PRO A 221 21.07 -3.59 -2.35
C PRO A 221 21.09 -3.89 -0.86
N ALA A 222 21.08 -2.89 0.01
CA ALA A 222 21.05 -3.13 1.46
C ALA A 222 19.71 -3.74 1.89
N VAL A 223 18.60 -3.23 1.37
CA VAL A 223 17.26 -3.77 1.63
C VAL A 223 17.13 -5.18 1.05
N GLU A 224 17.55 -5.39 -0.22
CA GLU A 224 17.55 -6.71 -0.83
C GLU A 224 18.32 -7.73 0.02
N LYS A 225 19.54 -7.37 0.44
CA LYS A 225 20.36 -8.24 1.28
C LYS A 225 19.68 -8.53 2.61
N ALA A 226 19.15 -7.52 3.30
CA ALA A 226 18.48 -7.67 4.58
C ALA A 226 17.29 -8.64 4.50
N VAL A 227 16.49 -8.52 3.43
CA VAL A 227 15.34 -9.41 3.21
C VAL A 227 15.78 -10.85 2.91
N ARG A 228 16.85 -11.04 2.11
CA ARG A 228 17.42 -12.38 1.84
C ARG A 228 18.01 -13.02 3.10
N ASP A 229 18.68 -12.23 3.93
CA ASP A 229 19.26 -12.72 5.20
C ASP A 229 18.18 -13.20 6.20
N LEU A 230 16.95 -12.67 6.10
CA LEU A 230 15.78 -13.18 6.82
C LEU A 230 15.23 -14.50 6.26
N GLY A 231 15.76 -15.00 5.13
CA GLY A 231 15.36 -16.26 4.50
C GLY A 231 14.20 -16.16 3.51
N TYR A 232 13.77 -14.95 3.12
CA TYR A 232 12.73 -14.80 2.11
C TYR A 232 13.26 -14.99 0.69
N LYS A 233 12.41 -15.55 -0.19
CA LYS A 233 12.59 -15.40 -1.63
C LYS A 233 12.39 -13.92 -1.99
N VAL A 234 13.25 -13.37 -2.84
CA VAL A 234 13.17 -11.96 -3.26
C VAL A 234 12.97 -11.89 -4.77
N LEU A 235 12.02 -11.08 -5.20
CA LEU A 235 11.84 -10.62 -6.57
C LEU A 235 12.09 -9.12 -6.62
N LEU A 236 12.83 -8.66 -7.62
CA LEU A 236 13.13 -7.24 -7.83
C LEU A 236 12.22 -6.67 -8.92
N VAL A 237 11.68 -5.48 -8.68
CA VAL A 237 10.84 -4.75 -9.63
C VAL A 237 11.26 -3.29 -9.67
N ASP A 238 11.60 -2.79 -10.86
CA ASP A 238 11.85 -1.36 -11.06
C ASP A 238 10.54 -0.57 -10.88
N THR A 239 10.54 0.38 -9.94
CA THR A 239 9.42 1.28 -9.64
C THR A 239 9.83 2.75 -9.75
N SER A 240 10.91 3.03 -10.48
CA SER A 240 11.51 4.37 -10.56
C SER A 240 10.55 5.43 -11.09
N GLU A 241 9.61 5.08 -11.98
CA GLU A 241 8.63 6.04 -12.49
C GLU A 241 7.53 6.34 -11.46
N TYR A 242 7.13 5.34 -10.68
CA TYR A 242 6.14 5.52 -9.60
C TYR A 242 6.70 6.32 -8.43
N ARG A 243 8.00 6.15 -8.12
CA ARG A 243 8.70 6.94 -7.10
C ARG A 243 8.61 8.45 -7.37
N LYS A 244 8.54 8.87 -8.62
CA LYS A 244 8.44 10.29 -9.01
C LYS A 244 7.12 10.95 -8.59
N VAL A 245 6.10 10.13 -8.32
CA VAL A 245 4.76 10.53 -7.85
C VAL A 245 4.42 9.87 -6.51
N ASP A 246 5.43 9.77 -5.65
CA ASP A 246 5.35 9.24 -4.28
C ASP A 246 4.81 7.81 -4.16
N GLY A 247 4.72 7.08 -5.25
CA GLY A 247 4.23 5.71 -5.28
C GLY A 247 5.30 4.67 -4.95
N GLY A 248 4.89 3.59 -4.29
CA GLY A 248 5.71 2.43 -3.98
C GLY A 248 5.00 1.13 -4.35
N LEU A 249 5.65 -0.02 -4.10
CA LEU A 249 5.11 -1.34 -4.46
C LEU A 249 3.76 -1.64 -3.81
N SER A 250 3.58 -1.26 -2.53
CA SER A 250 2.32 -1.51 -1.83
C SER A 250 1.16 -0.75 -2.46
N CYS A 251 1.41 0.47 -2.92
CA CYS A 251 0.39 1.36 -3.49
C CYS A 251 -0.26 0.78 -4.75
N LEU A 252 0.48 -0.04 -5.51
CA LEU A 252 0.08 -0.56 -6.82
C LEU A 252 -0.91 -1.72 -6.77
N SER A 253 -1.28 -2.25 -5.59
CA SER A 253 -2.16 -3.41 -5.52
C SER A 253 -2.98 -3.52 -4.24
N LEU A 254 -4.19 -4.06 -4.38
CA LEU A 254 -4.98 -4.63 -3.28
C LEU A 254 -4.77 -6.14 -3.26
N ARG A 255 -4.31 -6.69 -2.13
CA ARG A 255 -3.93 -8.10 -1.95
C ARG A 255 -4.82 -8.75 -0.90
N PHE A 256 -5.47 -9.92 -1.20
CA PHE A 256 -6.39 -10.61 -0.30
C PHE A 256 -6.61 -12.10 -0.64
#